data_0d4244629a5d093722a32a14f860d852
#
_entry.id   0d4244629a5d093722a32a14f860d852
#
_cell.length_a   1.000
_cell.length_b   1.000
_cell.length_c   1.000
_cell.angle_alpha   90.00
_cell.angle_beta   90.00
_cell.angle_gamma   90.00
#
_symmetry.space_group_name_H-M   'P 1'
#
loop_
_entity.id
_entity.type
_entity.pdbx_description
1 polymer ?
#
loop_
_entity_poly.entity_id
_entity_poly.type
_entity_poly.pdbx_seq_one_letter_code
_entity_poly.pdbx_strand_id
1 'polypeptide(L)' 'MSEKKEVLVVASKVKNYIKTKGDMKTSASVLDVLSDRLRTLCDEAIESARSDGRKTVLDRDFS' A
#
# COMPACT_ATOMS: atom_id res chain seq x y z
N MET A 1 -20.76 -4.15 -8.06
CA MET A 1 -20.22 -3.77 -8.44
C MET A 1 -19.11 -4.17 -8.45
N SER A 2 -18.71 -4.24 -8.62
CA SER A 2 -17.74 -4.44 -8.50
C SER A 2 -16.81 -4.00 -8.94
N GLU A 3 -16.52 -3.33 -8.70
CA GLU A 3 -15.69 -2.69 -9.17
C GLU A 3 -14.38 -3.21 -9.10
N LYS A 4 -13.50 -2.99 -9.98
CA LYS A 4 -12.19 -3.34 -9.87
C LYS A 4 -11.53 -2.58 -8.84
N LYS A 5 -10.69 -3.21 -8.03
CA LYS A 5 -9.89 -2.50 -7.06
C LYS A 5 -8.76 -1.82 -7.79
N GLU A 6 -8.53 -0.59 -7.42
CA GLU A 6 -7.46 0.16 -8.00
C GLU A 6 -6.12 -0.28 -7.42
N VAL A 7 -5.10 -0.40 -8.26
CA VAL A 7 -3.76 -0.75 -7.79
C VAL A 7 -3.13 0.50 -7.18
N LEU A 8 -2.69 0.38 -5.94
CA LEU A 8 -2.15 1.52 -5.20
C LEU A 8 -0.64 1.67 -5.28
N VAL A 9 0.03 0.79 -6.01
CA VAL A 9 1.48 0.84 -6.14
C VAL A 9 1.87 1.02 -7.59
N VAL A 10 3.06 1.58 -7.79
CA VAL A 10 3.60 1.69 -9.15
C VAL A 10 4.28 0.38 -9.47
N ALA A 11 3.67 -0.40 -10.36
CA ALA A 11 4.12 -1.76 -10.65
C ALA A 11 5.58 -1.83 -11.06
N SER A 12 5.99 -0.94 -11.95
CA SER A 12 7.37 -0.98 -12.45
C SER A 12 8.38 -0.74 -11.35
N LYS A 13 8.05 0.12 -10.40
CA LYS A 13 8.97 0.43 -9.32
C LYS A 13 9.08 -0.72 -8.32
N VAL A 14 7.95 -1.37 -8.05
CA VAL A 14 7.97 -2.52 -7.14
C VAL A 14 8.77 -3.65 -7.75
N LYS A 15 8.51 -3.94 -9.03
CA LYS A 15 9.23 -5.02 -9.71
C LYS A 15 10.72 -4.75 -9.77
N ASN A 16 11.07 -3.49 -10.05
CA ASN A 16 12.46 -3.12 -10.14
C ASN A 16 13.16 -3.25 -8.80
N TYR A 17 12.50 -2.84 -7.74
CA TYR A 17 13.08 -2.94 -6.42
C TYR A 17 13.34 -4.41 -6.04
N ILE A 18 12.35 -5.27 -6.29
CA ILE A 18 12.49 -6.69 -5.95
C ILE A 18 13.60 -7.32 -6.76
N LYS A 19 13.70 -6.96 -8.02
CA LYS A 19 14.75 -7.51 -8.87
C LYS A 19 16.12 -7.04 -8.43
N THR A 20 16.25 -5.75 -8.15
CA THR A 20 17.53 -5.18 -7.78
C THR A 20 18.00 -5.68 -6.41
N LYS A 21 17.08 -5.76 -5.48
CA LYS A 21 17.40 -6.11 -4.12
C LYS A 21 17.57 -7.61 -3.92
N GLY A 22 16.67 -8.38 -4.51
CA GLY A 22 16.63 -9.82 -4.29
C GLY A 22 16.91 -10.67 -5.51
N ASP A 23 17.12 -10.04 -6.65
CA ASP A 23 17.32 -10.76 -7.92
C ASP A 23 16.19 -11.73 -8.17
N MET A 24 14.97 -11.27 -7.95
CA MET A 24 13.78 -12.09 -8.10
C MET A 24 12.78 -11.46 -9.04
N LYS A 25 11.90 -12.28 -9.59
CA LYS A 25 10.82 -11.80 -10.40
C LYS A 25 9.61 -11.57 -9.52
N THR A 26 8.65 -10.79 -10.03
CA THR A 26 7.44 -10.46 -9.30
C THR A 26 6.24 -10.99 -10.08
N SER A 27 5.41 -11.80 -9.44
CA SER A 27 4.20 -12.27 -10.11
C SER A 27 3.16 -11.16 -10.12
N ALA A 28 2.22 -11.24 -11.06
CA ALA A 28 1.18 -10.22 -11.18
C ALA A 28 0.33 -10.11 -9.90
N SER A 29 0.06 -11.23 -9.27
CA SER A 29 -0.79 -11.21 -8.07
C SER A 29 -0.14 -10.51 -6.88
N VAL A 30 1.18 -10.35 -6.90
CA VAL A 30 1.86 -9.63 -5.81
C VAL A 30 1.35 -8.20 -5.70
N LEU A 31 1.09 -7.58 -6.85
CA LEU A 31 0.64 -6.18 -6.84
C LEU A 31 -0.72 -6.03 -6.18
N ASP A 32 -1.60 -7.01 -6.37
CA ASP A 32 -2.90 -6.99 -5.73
C ASP A 32 -2.76 -7.14 -4.22
N VAL A 33 -1.91 -8.05 -3.79
CA VAL A 33 -1.69 -8.27 -2.36
C VAL A 33 -1.09 -7.03 -1.71
N LEU A 34 -0.11 -6.42 -2.37
CA LEU A 34 0.51 -5.20 -1.84
C LEU A 34 -0.48 -4.07 -1.75
N SER A 35 -1.33 -3.93 -2.77
CA SER A 35 -2.34 -2.89 -2.76
C SER A 35 -3.31 -3.08 -1.60
N ASP A 36 -3.71 -4.31 -1.34
CA ASP A 36 -4.60 -4.59 -0.22
C ASP A 36 -3.94 -4.28 1.12
N ARG A 37 -2.65 -4.61 1.24
CA ARG A 37 -1.94 -4.31 2.47
C ARG A 37 -1.81 -2.81 2.68
N LEU A 38 -1.58 -2.07 1.59
CA LEU A 38 -1.53 -0.62 1.68
C LEU A 38 -2.88 -0.05 2.10
N ARG A 39 -3.97 -0.60 1.57
CA ARG A 39 -5.31 -0.14 1.97
C ARG A 39 -5.51 -0.33 3.47
N THR A 40 -5.13 -1.49 3.99
CA THR A 40 -5.26 -1.75 5.41
C THR A 40 -4.43 -0.77 6.23
N LEU A 41 -3.18 -0.55 5.83
CA LEU A 41 -2.32 0.39 6.53
C LEU A 41 -2.88 1.80 6.49
N CYS A 42 -3.38 2.21 5.34
CA CYS A 42 -3.96 3.54 5.21
C CYS A 42 -5.22 3.68 6.05
N ASP A 43 -6.05 2.63 6.08
CA ASP A 43 -7.27 2.66 6.88
C ASP A 43 -6.94 2.83 8.35
N GLU A 44 -5.93 2.11 8.82
CA GLU A 44 -5.51 2.22 10.21
C GLU A 44 -4.95 3.61 10.50
N ALA A 45 -4.20 4.15 9.56
CA ALA A 45 -3.63 5.48 9.72
C ALA A 45 -4.74 6.53 9.76
N ILE A 46 -5.77 6.36 8.94
CA ILE A 46 -6.90 7.26 8.93
C ILE A 46 -7.59 7.25 10.28
N GLU A 47 -7.81 6.06 10.84
CA GLU A 47 -8.46 5.97 12.15
C GLU A 47 -7.60 6.58 13.24
N SER A 48 -6.29 6.41 13.16
CA SER A 48 -5.39 7.02 14.12
C SER A 48 -5.48 8.54 14.09
N ALA A 49 -5.46 9.10 12.88
CA ALA A 49 -5.56 10.55 12.73
C ALA A 49 -6.92 11.06 13.20
N ARG A 50 -7.98 10.32 12.87
CA ARG A 50 -9.34 10.71 13.25
C ARG A 50 -9.51 10.70 14.75
N SER A 51 -8.97 9.69 15.42
CA SER A 51 -9.03 9.61 16.89
C SER A 51 -8.34 10.78 17.54
N ASP A 52 -7.33 11.29 16.86
CA ASP A 52 -6.56 12.43 17.37
C ASP A 52 -7.16 13.76 16.94
N GLY A 53 -8.29 13.74 16.26
CA GLY A 53 -8.97 14.95 15.83
C GLY A 53 -8.30 15.67 14.68
N ARG A 54 -7.40 14.98 13.97
CA ARG A 54 -6.70 15.60 12.86
C ARG A 54 -7.36 15.27 11.54
N LYS A 55 -7.08 16.07 10.55
CA LYS A 55 -7.54 15.83 9.19
C LYS A 55 -6.39 15.48 8.26
N THR A 56 -5.20 15.31 8.82
CA THR A 56 -4.02 14.95 8.06
C THR A 56 -3.43 13.69 8.64
N VAL A 57 -3.15 12.72 7.77
CA VAL A 57 -2.48 11.50 8.17
C VAL A 57 -0.98 11.79 8.21
N LEU A 58 -0.33 11.41 9.28
CA LEU A 58 1.10 11.65 9.47
C LEU A 58 1.85 10.32 9.43
N ASP A 59 3.16 10.40 9.24
CA ASP A 59 3.97 9.20 9.19
C ASP A 59 3.86 8.37 10.47
N ARG A 60 3.70 9.01 11.62
CA ARG A 60 3.56 8.28 12.88
C ARG A 60 2.28 7.45 12.96
N ASP A 61 1.31 7.77 12.10
CA ASP A 61 0.06 6.99 12.08
C ASP A 61 0.27 5.60 11.50
N PHE A 62 1.39 5.36 10.87
CA PHE A 62 1.74 4.06 10.29
C PHE A 62 2.64 3.23 11.21
N SER A 63 2.95 3.72 12.36
CA SER A 63 3.84 3.02 13.27
C SER A 63 3.14 1.94 14.07
#